data_ab4a88dd6bc35799ed0e38969b3a3f57
#
_entry.id   ab4a88dd6bc35799ed0e38969b3a3f57
#
_cell.length_a   1.000
_cell.length_b   1.000
_cell.length_c   1.000
_cell.angle_alpha   90.00
_cell.angle_beta   90.00
_cell.angle_gamma   90.00
#
_symmetry.space_group_name_H-M   'P 1'
#
loop_
_entity.id
_entity.type
_entity.pdbx_description
1 polymer ?
#
loop_
_entity_poly.entity_id
_entity_poly.type
_entity_poly.pdbx_seq_one_letter_code
_entity_poly.pdbx_strand_id
1 'polypeptide(L)'
;MRQTRKRNVLLFTTLGIVAVLLLLTDMATGDTYIPISKIGAVLTGGECDEMTRNILLSIRFIRVVVAALIGISLSVSGLQMQTVFQNPLADPYLLGVSSGAGLGVALFILGAPLLGWSEFPLLQSMGIVGSGWIGTAVILLGVAIISRKVKNILGVLIMGVMIGYVAGAIIQILQYLSSAEQLKMFTLWSMGSLSHITTTQLGIMIPIVCIGLLLSLIHI
;
A
#
# COMPACT_ATOMS: atom_id res chain seq x y z
N MET A 1 2.02 20.22 -32.55
CA MET A 1 2.05 18.78 -32.24
C MET A 1 3.47 18.17 -32.05
N ARG A 2 4.43 18.41 -32.98
CA ARG A 2 5.79 17.80 -32.90
C ARG A 2 6.62 18.26 -31.68
N GLN A 3 6.46 19.49 -31.24
CA GLN A 3 7.20 20.08 -30.11
C GLN A 3 6.67 19.57 -28.77
N THR A 4 5.36 19.39 -28.62
CA THR A 4 4.72 18.83 -27.44
C THR A 4 5.11 17.35 -27.25
N ARG A 5 5.17 16.58 -28.35
CA ARG A 5 5.60 15.18 -28.33
C ARG A 5 7.06 15.03 -27.87
N LYS A 6 7.97 15.88 -28.39
CA LYS A 6 9.39 15.87 -27.96
C LYS A 6 9.53 16.19 -26.48
N ARG A 7 8.80 17.18 -25.97
CA ARG A 7 8.78 17.55 -24.55
C ARG A 7 8.28 16.43 -23.68
N ASN A 8 7.19 15.77 -24.07
CA ASN A 8 6.64 14.66 -23.31
C ASN A 8 7.60 13.45 -23.29
N VAL A 9 8.21 13.10 -24.42
CA VAL A 9 9.23 12.05 -24.48
C VAL A 9 10.39 12.37 -23.55
N LEU A 10 10.90 13.61 -23.59
CA LEU A 10 12.00 14.04 -22.70
C LEU A 10 11.61 13.91 -21.22
N LEU A 11 10.40 14.38 -20.86
CA LEU A 11 9.91 14.30 -19.47
C LEU A 11 9.80 12.85 -18.99
N PHE A 12 9.19 11.95 -19.78
CA PHE A 12 9.05 10.55 -19.39
C PHE A 12 10.42 9.83 -19.30
N THR A 13 11.33 10.15 -20.24
CA THR A 13 12.68 9.57 -20.19
C THR A 13 13.44 10.04 -18.95
N THR A 14 13.36 11.34 -18.62
CA THR A 14 14.03 11.92 -17.43
C THR A 14 13.44 11.32 -16.16
N LEU A 15 12.11 11.22 -16.04
CA LEU A 15 11.45 10.58 -14.90
C LEU A 15 11.84 9.11 -14.76
N GLY A 16 11.92 8.38 -15.88
CA GLY A 16 12.36 6.98 -15.89
C GLY A 16 13.80 6.83 -15.40
N ILE A 17 14.71 7.69 -15.87
CA ILE A 17 16.11 7.69 -15.41
C ILE A 17 16.19 8.00 -13.91
N VAL A 18 15.47 9.03 -13.44
CA VAL A 18 15.43 9.40 -12.02
C VAL A 18 14.87 8.24 -11.18
N ALA A 19 13.80 7.60 -11.62
CA ALA A 19 13.24 6.44 -10.92
C ALA A 19 14.26 5.30 -10.78
N VAL A 20 14.96 4.94 -11.86
CA VAL A 20 16.01 3.90 -11.84
C VAL A 20 17.15 4.29 -10.89
N LEU A 21 17.60 5.54 -10.93
CA LEU A 21 18.64 6.02 -10.02
C LEU A 21 18.20 5.96 -8.55
N LEU A 22 16.96 6.32 -8.25
CA LEU A 22 16.40 6.20 -6.89
C LEU A 22 16.30 4.75 -6.42
N LEU A 23 15.89 3.82 -7.27
CA LEU A 23 15.85 2.39 -6.95
C LEU A 23 17.25 1.84 -6.68
N LEU A 24 18.25 2.23 -7.48
CA LEU A 24 19.64 1.84 -7.26
C LEU A 24 20.24 2.44 -5.99
N THR A 25 19.91 3.68 -5.67
CA THR A 25 20.34 4.31 -4.41
C THR A 25 19.70 3.64 -3.20
N ASP A 26 18.42 3.26 -3.24
CA ASP A 26 17.78 2.51 -2.16
C ASP A 26 18.41 1.12 -1.97
N MET A 27 18.82 0.46 -3.05
CA MET A 27 19.60 -0.78 -2.97
C MET A 27 21.01 -0.59 -2.37
N ALA A 28 21.66 0.54 -2.61
CA ALA A 28 23.00 0.82 -2.10
C ALA A 28 22.98 1.29 -0.63
N THR A 29 21.96 2.05 -0.22
CA THR A 29 21.84 2.65 1.09
C THR A 29 21.02 1.78 2.06
N GLY A 30 21.34 1.85 3.34
CA GLY A 30 20.70 1.11 4.43
C GLY A 30 21.61 1.13 5.64
N ASP A 31 21.37 0.29 6.65
CA ASP A 31 22.23 0.19 7.86
C ASP A 31 23.69 -0.09 7.51
N THR A 32 23.92 -0.78 6.40
CA THR A 32 25.27 -0.99 5.83
C THR A 32 25.29 -0.50 4.40
N TYR A 33 26.32 0.27 4.03
CA TYR A 33 26.51 0.71 2.64
C TYR A 33 27.03 -0.46 1.79
N ILE A 34 26.35 -0.75 0.66
CA ILE A 34 26.78 -1.76 -0.30
C ILE A 34 27.17 -1.05 -1.60
N PRO A 35 28.44 -1.16 -2.06
CA PRO A 35 28.90 -0.54 -3.31
C PRO A 35 28.08 -1.04 -4.52
N ILE A 36 27.85 -0.14 -5.47
CA ILE A 36 27.10 -0.44 -6.72
C ILE A 36 27.76 -1.60 -7.51
N SER A 37 29.08 -1.74 -7.43
CA SER A 37 29.79 -2.87 -8.05
C SER A 37 29.34 -4.23 -7.51
N LYS A 38 29.12 -4.35 -6.19
CA LYS A 38 28.60 -5.56 -5.56
C LYS A 38 27.13 -5.81 -5.94
N ILE A 39 26.33 -4.76 -6.06
CA ILE A 39 24.94 -4.87 -6.54
C ILE A 39 24.92 -5.41 -7.96
N GLY A 40 25.76 -4.85 -8.84
CA GLY A 40 25.94 -5.35 -10.21
C GLY A 40 26.37 -6.81 -10.25
N ALA A 41 27.36 -7.21 -9.44
CA ALA A 41 27.84 -8.58 -9.36
C ALA A 41 26.71 -9.55 -8.95
N VAL A 42 25.91 -9.21 -7.91
CA VAL A 42 24.80 -10.06 -7.47
C VAL A 42 23.71 -10.19 -8.53
N LEU A 43 23.35 -9.09 -9.21
CA LEU A 43 22.31 -9.10 -10.25
C LEU A 43 22.75 -9.85 -11.53
N THR A 44 24.05 -9.88 -11.83
CA THR A 44 24.61 -10.60 -13.00
C THR A 44 25.09 -12.01 -12.68
N GLY A 45 24.92 -12.50 -11.45
CA GLY A 45 25.35 -13.83 -11.03
C GLY A 45 26.84 -13.95 -10.74
N GLY A 46 27.56 -12.82 -10.55
CA GLY A 46 28.97 -12.77 -10.19
C GLY A 46 29.25 -13.18 -8.74
N GLU A 47 30.53 -13.30 -8.41
CA GLU A 47 30.98 -13.65 -7.05
C GLU A 47 30.69 -12.52 -6.05
N CYS A 48 30.04 -12.86 -4.97
CA CYS A 48 29.78 -11.97 -3.84
C CYS A 48 29.72 -12.80 -2.56
N ASP A 49 30.07 -12.21 -1.44
CA ASP A 49 29.93 -12.85 -0.13
C ASP A 49 28.45 -13.18 0.16
N GLU A 50 28.21 -14.33 0.74
CA GLU A 50 26.87 -14.89 0.96
C GLU A 50 26.00 -13.95 1.81
N MET A 51 26.58 -13.29 2.80
CA MET A 51 25.89 -12.33 3.66
C MET A 51 25.36 -11.11 2.85
N THR A 52 26.22 -10.51 2.04
CA THR A 52 25.83 -9.37 1.17
C THR A 52 24.77 -9.79 0.15
N ARG A 53 24.91 -10.98 -0.44
CA ARG A 53 23.93 -11.53 -1.38
C ARG A 53 22.56 -11.70 -0.72
N ASN A 54 22.51 -12.26 0.49
CA ASN A 54 21.27 -12.45 1.24
C ASN A 54 20.61 -11.10 1.62
N ILE A 55 21.39 -10.13 2.07
CA ILE A 55 20.89 -8.78 2.37
C ILE A 55 20.29 -8.13 1.10
N LEU A 56 21.00 -8.23 -0.02
CA LEU A 56 20.54 -7.63 -1.28
C LEU A 56 19.25 -8.29 -1.79
N LEU A 57 19.20 -9.62 -1.87
CA LEU A 57 18.09 -10.34 -2.50
C LEU A 57 16.89 -10.49 -1.56
N SER A 58 17.11 -10.81 -0.29
CA SER A 58 16.03 -11.14 0.64
C SER A 58 15.45 -9.95 1.40
N ILE A 59 16.17 -8.81 1.45
CA ILE A 59 15.71 -7.63 2.17
C ILE A 59 15.56 -6.44 1.21
N ARG A 60 16.66 -6.00 0.58
CA ARG A 60 16.65 -4.73 -0.19
C ARG A 60 15.88 -4.84 -1.49
N PHE A 61 16.11 -5.90 -2.25
CA PHE A 61 15.41 -6.11 -3.52
C PHE A 61 13.89 -6.22 -3.31
N ILE A 62 13.46 -6.97 -2.29
CA ILE A 62 12.03 -7.07 -1.95
C ILE A 62 11.45 -5.69 -1.63
N ARG A 63 12.13 -4.90 -0.79
CA ARG A 63 11.70 -3.55 -0.43
C ARG A 63 11.58 -2.63 -1.64
N VAL A 64 12.57 -2.62 -2.52
CA VAL A 64 12.58 -1.84 -3.76
C VAL A 64 11.41 -2.21 -4.68
N VAL A 65 11.18 -3.52 -4.89
CA VAL A 65 10.06 -4.00 -5.72
C VAL A 65 8.73 -3.60 -5.12
N VAL A 66 8.55 -3.75 -3.81
CA VAL A 66 7.31 -3.35 -3.13
C VAL A 66 7.08 -1.84 -3.22
N ALA A 67 8.12 -1.03 -3.01
CA ALA A 67 8.02 0.42 -3.18
C ALA A 67 7.58 0.82 -4.59
N ALA A 68 8.15 0.18 -5.61
CA ALA A 68 7.74 0.39 -7.00
C ALA A 68 6.28 -0.03 -7.25
N LEU A 69 5.85 -1.19 -6.75
CA LEU A 69 4.46 -1.66 -6.87
C LEU A 69 3.47 -0.72 -6.20
N ILE A 70 3.79 -0.22 -5.01
CA ILE A 70 2.96 0.77 -4.29
C ILE A 70 2.87 2.06 -5.10
N GLY A 71 4.00 2.59 -5.58
CA GLY A 71 4.02 3.82 -6.37
C GLY A 71 3.19 3.72 -7.65
N ILE A 72 3.32 2.61 -8.39
CA ILE A 72 2.51 2.34 -9.59
C ILE A 72 1.02 2.26 -9.23
N SER A 73 0.67 1.51 -8.19
CA SER A 73 -0.72 1.32 -7.76
C SER A 73 -1.37 2.63 -7.34
N LEU A 74 -0.66 3.45 -6.54
CA LEU A 74 -1.15 4.76 -6.10
C LEU A 74 -1.30 5.73 -7.27
N SER A 75 -0.37 5.73 -8.23
CA SER A 75 -0.45 6.60 -9.41
C SER A 75 -1.66 6.26 -10.28
N VAL A 76 -1.91 4.99 -10.53
CA VAL A 76 -3.04 4.54 -11.35
C VAL A 76 -4.36 4.78 -10.62
N SER A 77 -4.48 4.41 -9.34
CA SER A 77 -5.69 4.65 -8.56
C SER A 77 -5.99 6.15 -8.39
N GLY A 78 -4.95 6.97 -8.20
CA GLY A 78 -5.09 8.42 -8.15
C GLY A 78 -5.62 8.99 -9.47
N LEU A 79 -5.09 8.56 -10.61
CA LEU A 79 -5.56 8.97 -11.93
C LEU A 79 -7.03 8.58 -12.15
N GLN A 80 -7.42 7.35 -11.76
CA GLN A 80 -8.82 6.90 -11.83
C GLN A 80 -9.74 7.78 -10.98
N MET A 81 -9.33 8.08 -9.75
CA MET A 81 -10.11 8.95 -8.87
C MET A 81 -10.28 10.35 -9.45
N GLN A 82 -9.20 10.95 -9.94
CA GLN A 82 -9.26 12.26 -10.61
C GLN A 82 -10.17 12.26 -11.82
N THR A 83 -10.16 11.18 -12.61
CA THR A 83 -11.00 11.03 -13.80
C THR A 83 -12.48 10.86 -13.43
N VAL A 84 -12.79 9.94 -12.50
CA VAL A 84 -14.18 9.65 -12.07
C VAL A 84 -14.80 10.86 -11.40
N PHE A 85 -14.07 11.55 -10.55
CA PHE A 85 -14.58 12.73 -9.82
C PHE A 85 -14.41 14.03 -10.61
N GLN A 86 -13.78 14.00 -11.79
CA GLN A 86 -13.46 15.18 -12.61
C GLN A 86 -12.81 16.30 -11.79
N ASN A 87 -11.97 15.91 -10.84
CA ASN A 87 -11.31 16.80 -9.89
C ASN A 87 -9.85 16.38 -9.73
N PRO A 88 -8.89 17.25 -10.10
CA PRO A 88 -7.46 16.94 -9.96
C PRO A 88 -6.97 16.78 -8.52
N LEU A 89 -7.78 17.16 -7.54
CA LEU A 89 -7.49 17.00 -6.12
C LEU A 89 -8.12 15.72 -5.52
N ALA A 90 -8.82 14.91 -6.33
CA ALA A 90 -9.41 13.67 -5.84
C ALA A 90 -8.32 12.63 -5.54
N ASP A 91 -8.46 11.99 -4.39
CA ASP A 91 -7.52 11.02 -3.83
C ASP A 91 -8.29 9.76 -3.37
N PRO A 92 -7.74 8.55 -3.55
CA PRO A 92 -8.33 7.31 -3.02
C PRO A 92 -8.62 7.34 -1.51
N TYR A 93 -7.86 8.08 -0.73
CA TYR A 93 -8.09 8.27 0.71
C TYR A 93 -9.46 8.85 1.03
N LEU A 94 -9.99 9.72 0.16
CA LEU A 94 -11.30 10.38 0.35
C LEU A 94 -12.47 9.40 0.39
N LEU A 95 -12.31 8.19 -0.16
CA LEU A 95 -13.33 7.14 -0.08
C LEU A 95 -13.23 6.28 1.19
N GLY A 96 -12.37 6.63 2.14
CA GLY A 96 -12.22 5.91 3.38
C GLY A 96 -11.42 4.59 3.28
N VAL A 97 -10.70 4.38 2.17
CA VAL A 97 -9.88 3.17 1.93
C VAL A 97 -8.87 2.94 3.06
N SER A 98 -8.11 3.98 3.41
CA SER A 98 -7.12 3.91 4.49
C SER A 98 -7.78 3.71 5.87
N SER A 99 -8.89 4.41 6.12
CA SER A 99 -9.64 4.24 7.38
C SER A 99 -10.22 2.84 7.50
N GLY A 100 -10.65 2.24 6.38
CA GLY A 100 -11.10 0.86 6.31
C GLY A 100 -10.00 -0.13 6.66
N ALA A 101 -8.81 0.04 6.07
CA ALA A 101 -7.63 -0.77 6.40
C ALA A 101 -7.27 -0.65 7.88
N GLY A 102 -7.20 0.60 8.38
CA GLY A 102 -6.92 0.89 9.78
C GLY A 102 -7.94 0.25 10.74
N LEU A 103 -9.24 0.33 10.40
CA LEU A 103 -10.30 -0.29 11.21
C LEU A 103 -10.19 -1.81 11.22
N GLY A 104 -9.95 -2.45 10.08
CA GLY A 104 -9.75 -3.89 10.00
C GLY A 104 -8.59 -4.37 10.85
N VAL A 105 -7.45 -3.68 10.78
CA VAL A 105 -6.26 -3.99 11.59
C VAL A 105 -6.48 -3.67 13.07
N ALA A 106 -7.16 -2.57 13.39
CA ALA A 106 -7.51 -2.25 14.78
C ALA A 106 -8.42 -3.32 15.39
N LEU A 107 -9.42 -3.78 14.67
CA LEU A 107 -10.28 -4.88 15.11
C LEU A 107 -9.49 -6.18 15.32
N PHE A 108 -8.49 -6.45 14.48
CA PHE A 108 -7.63 -7.62 14.60
C PHE A 108 -6.68 -7.52 15.80
N ILE A 109 -5.92 -6.42 15.93
CA ILE A 109 -4.89 -6.28 16.98
C ILE A 109 -5.50 -5.91 18.33
N LEU A 110 -6.42 -4.93 18.34
CA LEU A 110 -6.96 -4.34 19.57
C LEU A 110 -8.28 -4.98 19.97
N GLY A 111 -9.14 -5.28 18.99
CA GLY A 111 -10.50 -5.77 19.23
C GLY A 111 -10.61 -7.26 19.45
N ALA A 112 -9.82 -8.09 18.75
CA ALA A 112 -9.95 -9.53 18.82
C ALA A 112 -9.76 -10.10 20.27
N PRO A 113 -8.80 -9.63 21.07
CA PRO A 113 -8.68 -10.05 22.47
C PRO A 113 -9.85 -9.58 23.33
N LEU A 114 -10.37 -8.38 23.10
CA LEU A 114 -11.52 -7.85 23.84
C LEU A 114 -12.81 -8.62 23.55
N LEU A 115 -12.96 -9.10 22.31
CA LEU A 115 -14.13 -9.83 21.84
C LEU A 115 -14.01 -11.36 22.00
N GLY A 116 -12.89 -11.84 22.52
CA GLY A 116 -12.62 -13.29 22.64
C GLY A 116 -12.40 -13.98 21.28
N TRP A 117 -12.05 -13.23 20.25
CA TRP A 117 -11.86 -13.75 18.87
C TRP A 117 -10.42 -14.16 18.58
N SER A 118 -9.51 -13.99 19.53
CA SER A 118 -8.09 -14.33 19.37
C SER A 118 -7.82 -15.80 19.06
N GLU A 119 -8.74 -16.70 19.42
CA GLU A 119 -8.61 -18.14 19.19
C GLU A 119 -9.23 -18.63 17.86
N PHE A 120 -9.88 -17.75 17.09
CA PHE A 120 -10.45 -18.15 15.81
C PHE A 120 -9.34 -18.45 14.77
N PRO A 121 -9.22 -19.70 14.27
CA PRO A 121 -8.12 -20.08 13.35
C PRO A 121 -8.12 -19.27 12.06
N LEU A 122 -9.31 -18.87 11.58
CA LEU A 122 -9.45 -18.05 10.38
C LEU A 122 -8.82 -16.66 10.58
N LEU A 123 -9.05 -16.01 11.72
CA LEU A 123 -8.46 -14.71 12.03
C LEU A 123 -6.94 -14.81 12.15
N GLN A 124 -6.44 -15.85 12.80
CA GLN A 124 -5.00 -16.09 12.94
C GLN A 124 -4.33 -16.32 11.57
N SER A 125 -4.97 -17.08 10.69
CA SER A 125 -4.43 -17.36 9.35
C SER A 125 -4.43 -16.14 8.43
N MET A 126 -5.37 -15.22 8.58
CA MET A 126 -5.47 -14.01 7.78
C MET A 126 -4.43 -12.95 8.17
N GLY A 127 -4.07 -12.88 9.45
CA GLY A 127 -3.11 -11.93 9.97
C GLY A 127 -3.48 -10.45 9.74
N ILE A 128 -2.53 -9.57 10.00
CA ILE A 128 -2.70 -8.12 9.89
C ILE A 128 -3.06 -7.68 8.46
N VAL A 129 -2.41 -8.27 7.46
CA VAL A 129 -2.61 -7.89 6.05
C VAL A 129 -4.03 -8.23 5.58
N GLY A 130 -4.48 -9.46 5.86
CA GLY A 130 -5.83 -9.89 5.49
C GLY A 130 -6.93 -9.09 6.18
N SER A 131 -6.73 -8.74 7.46
CA SER A 131 -7.69 -7.91 8.20
C SER A 131 -7.80 -6.49 7.62
N GLY A 132 -6.68 -5.90 7.22
CA GLY A 132 -6.66 -4.60 6.53
C GLY A 132 -7.40 -4.64 5.18
N TRP A 133 -7.23 -5.71 4.41
CA TRP A 133 -7.94 -5.88 3.14
C TRP A 133 -9.44 -6.02 3.31
N ILE A 134 -9.87 -6.82 4.29
CA ILE A 134 -11.30 -6.97 4.60
C ILE A 134 -11.88 -5.65 5.07
N GLY A 135 -11.21 -4.94 5.97
CA GLY A 135 -11.65 -3.63 6.43
C GLY A 135 -11.84 -2.65 5.27
N THR A 136 -10.87 -2.59 4.35
CA THR A 136 -10.96 -1.79 3.13
C THR A 136 -12.14 -2.21 2.26
N ALA A 137 -12.31 -3.50 2.00
CA ALA A 137 -13.39 -4.02 1.17
C ALA A 137 -14.77 -3.71 1.77
N VAL A 138 -14.94 -3.84 3.07
CA VAL A 138 -16.19 -3.52 3.78
C VAL A 138 -16.54 -2.03 3.63
N ILE A 139 -15.58 -1.14 3.83
CA ILE A 139 -15.80 0.30 3.68
C ILE A 139 -16.12 0.65 2.23
N LEU A 140 -15.38 0.13 1.25
CA LEU A 140 -15.64 0.39 -0.16
C LEU A 140 -17.00 -0.13 -0.62
N LEU A 141 -17.40 -1.33 -0.17
CA LEU A 141 -18.74 -1.88 -0.42
C LEU A 141 -19.82 -0.99 0.22
N GLY A 142 -19.60 -0.52 1.44
CA GLY A 142 -20.49 0.42 2.10
C GLY A 142 -20.67 1.70 1.29
N VAL A 143 -19.56 2.33 0.87
CA VAL A 143 -19.58 3.53 0.02
C VAL A 143 -20.28 3.23 -1.32
N ALA A 144 -20.01 2.10 -1.96
CA ALA A 144 -20.62 1.71 -3.23
C ALA A 144 -22.14 1.50 -3.11
N ILE A 145 -22.62 0.90 -2.02
CA ILE A 145 -24.06 0.72 -1.77
C ILE A 145 -24.75 2.07 -1.56
N ILE A 146 -24.14 2.95 -0.76
CA ILE A 146 -24.69 4.26 -0.44
C ILE A 146 -24.66 5.17 -1.67
N SER A 147 -23.60 5.10 -2.48
CA SER A 147 -23.45 5.92 -3.69
C SER A 147 -24.58 5.71 -4.71
N ARG A 148 -25.21 4.52 -4.72
CA ARG A 148 -26.39 4.24 -5.59
C ARG A 148 -27.58 5.15 -5.27
N LYS A 149 -27.67 5.69 -4.06
CA LYS A 149 -28.76 6.59 -3.62
C LYS A 149 -28.38 8.05 -3.71
N VAL A 150 -27.09 8.36 -3.87
CA VAL A 150 -26.57 9.74 -3.91
C VAL A 150 -26.36 10.17 -5.36
N LYS A 151 -27.15 11.11 -5.83
CA LYS A 151 -27.10 11.59 -7.24
C LYS A 151 -25.90 12.52 -7.53
N ASN A 152 -25.29 13.09 -6.48
CA ASN A 152 -24.21 14.05 -6.62
C ASN A 152 -22.87 13.41 -6.24
N ILE A 153 -21.89 13.53 -7.11
CA ILE A 153 -20.53 12.98 -6.93
C ILE A 153 -19.83 13.58 -5.70
N LEU A 154 -20.06 14.85 -5.40
CA LEU A 154 -19.55 15.50 -4.18
C LEU A 154 -20.16 14.86 -2.93
N GLY A 155 -21.42 14.46 -2.97
CA GLY A 155 -22.09 13.75 -1.89
C GLY A 155 -21.41 12.40 -1.60
N VAL A 156 -20.96 11.68 -2.62
CA VAL A 156 -20.21 10.41 -2.44
C VAL A 156 -18.87 10.65 -1.74
N LEU A 157 -18.14 11.72 -2.12
CA LEU A 157 -16.90 12.10 -1.45
C LEU A 157 -17.13 12.45 0.03
N ILE A 158 -18.13 13.27 0.33
CA ILE A 158 -18.46 13.64 1.71
C ILE A 158 -18.81 12.40 2.51
N MET A 159 -19.59 11.47 1.97
CA MET A 159 -19.94 10.21 2.62
C MET A 159 -18.71 9.34 2.90
N GLY A 160 -17.76 9.24 1.96
CA GLY A 160 -16.51 8.53 2.17
C GLY A 160 -15.72 9.11 3.37
N VAL A 161 -15.60 10.43 3.42
CA VAL A 161 -14.94 11.14 4.53
C VAL A 161 -15.66 10.89 5.86
N MET A 162 -17.00 10.98 5.88
CA MET A 162 -17.79 10.73 7.08
C MET A 162 -17.64 9.29 7.60
N ILE A 163 -17.66 8.32 6.70
CA ILE A 163 -17.39 6.90 7.05
C ILE A 163 -15.98 6.76 7.63
N GLY A 164 -15.00 7.46 7.04
CA GLY A 164 -13.64 7.51 7.55
C GLY A 164 -13.55 8.05 8.99
N TYR A 165 -14.28 9.11 9.31
CA TYR A 165 -14.34 9.65 10.68
C TYR A 165 -15.00 8.68 11.67
N VAL A 166 -16.06 7.99 11.27
CA VAL A 166 -16.70 6.96 12.11
C VAL A 166 -15.72 5.81 12.37
N ALA A 167 -15.02 5.33 11.34
CA ALA A 167 -13.99 4.32 11.51
C ALA A 167 -12.88 4.80 12.46
N GLY A 168 -12.41 6.04 12.29
CA GLY A 168 -11.42 6.65 13.18
C GLY A 168 -11.86 6.73 14.64
N ALA A 169 -13.12 7.09 14.90
CA ALA A 169 -13.68 7.12 16.25
C ALA A 169 -13.70 5.72 16.89
N ILE A 170 -14.07 4.68 16.13
CA ILE A 170 -14.05 3.29 16.60
C ILE A 170 -12.60 2.86 16.93
N ILE A 171 -11.64 3.20 16.06
CA ILE A 171 -10.21 2.92 16.30
C ILE A 171 -9.75 3.56 17.61
N GLN A 172 -10.10 4.82 17.86
CA GLN A 172 -9.73 5.53 19.11
C GLN A 172 -10.31 4.85 20.35
N ILE A 173 -11.56 4.39 20.29
CA ILE A 173 -12.17 3.63 21.40
C ILE A 173 -11.41 2.33 21.64
N LEU A 174 -11.08 1.58 20.58
CA LEU A 174 -10.31 0.35 20.70
C LEU A 174 -8.91 0.59 21.27
N GLN A 175 -8.25 1.66 20.86
CA GLN A 175 -6.95 2.07 21.41
C GLN A 175 -7.02 2.38 22.91
N TYR A 176 -8.09 3.07 23.35
CA TYR A 176 -8.28 3.38 24.77
C TYR A 176 -8.51 2.13 25.63
N LEU A 177 -9.20 1.12 25.10
CA LEU A 177 -9.53 -0.13 25.81
C LEU A 177 -8.41 -1.18 25.74
N SER A 178 -7.40 -0.97 24.90
CA SER A 178 -6.35 -1.97 24.65
C SER A 178 -5.19 -1.90 25.64
N SER A 179 -4.40 -2.99 25.72
CA SER A 179 -3.16 -3.02 26.47
C SER A 179 -2.07 -2.17 25.80
N ALA A 180 -1.06 -1.76 26.58
CA ALA A 180 0.08 -0.99 26.07
C ALA A 180 0.84 -1.72 24.95
N GLU A 181 0.92 -3.04 25.00
CA GLU A 181 1.60 -3.88 24.01
C GLU A 181 0.82 -3.90 22.68
N GLN A 182 -0.49 -4.08 22.74
CA GLN A 182 -1.37 -4.03 21.55
C GLN A 182 -1.36 -2.65 20.92
N LEU A 183 -1.43 -1.59 21.73
CA LEU A 183 -1.35 -0.21 21.26
C LEU A 183 -0.02 0.04 20.55
N LYS A 184 1.09 -0.45 21.10
CA LYS A 184 2.43 -0.36 20.48
C LYS A 184 2.44 -1.08 19.11
N MET A 185 1.92 -2.30 19.03
CA MET A 185 1.85 -3.05 17.77
C MET A 185 1.04 -2.30 16.70
N PHE A 186 -0.15 -1.82 17.07
CA PHE A 186 -0.99 -1.04 16.16
C PHE A 186 -0.31 0.26 15.71
N THR A 187 0.33 0.98 16.63
CA THR A 187 1.05 2.22 16.32
C THR A 187 2.20 1.97 15.35
N LEU A 188 3.04 0.94 15.59
CA LEU A 188 4.12 0.57 14.69
C LEU A 188 3.60 0.19 13.29
N TRP A 189 2.47 -0.52 13.22
CA TRP A 189 1.84 -0.83 11.96
C TRP A 189 1.33 0.44 11.24
N SER A 190 0.70 1.36 11.97
CA SER A 190 0.13 2.59 11.42
C SER A 190 1.19 3.57 10.89
N MET A 191 2.41 3.52 11.42
CA MET A 191 3.54 4.31 10.90
C MET A 191 4.00 3.86 9.51
N GLY A 192 3.63 2.64 9.11
CA GLY A 192 4.01 2.04 7.82
C GLY A 192 5.47 1.59 7.80
N SER A 193 5.73 0.42 7.25
CA SER A 193 7.09 -0.08 7.04
C SER A 193 7.11 -1.07 5.89
N LEU A 194 8.14 -0.99 5.06
CA LEU A 194 8.40 -1.95 3.98
C LEU A 194 9.43 -3.01 4.39
N SER A 195 9.99 -2.93 5.61
CA SER A 195 11.12 -3.77 6.04
C SER A 195 10.74 -5.19 6.45
N HIS A 196 9.47 -5.49 6.68
CA HIS A 196 9.02 -6.80 7.16
C HIS A 196 8.29 -7.64 6.11
N ILE A 197 8.38 -7.24 4.82
CA ILE A 197 7.72 -7.96 3.75
C ILE A 197 8.56 -9.17 3.36
N THR A 198 7.94 -10.35 3.39
CA THR A 198 8.56 -11.61 3.01
C THR A 198 8.42 -11.89 1.52
N THR A 199 9.28 -12.76 0.97
CA THR A 199 9.19 -13.22 -0.43
C THR A 199 7.82 -13.84 -0.74
N THR A 200 7.24 -14.56 0.22
CA THR A 200 5.91 -15.17 0.06
C THR A 200 4.83 -14.09 -0.09
N GLN A 201 4.87 -13.05 0.74
CA GLN A 201 3.93 -11.92 0.65
C GLN A 201 4.09 -11.16 -0.66
N LEU A 202 5.34 -10.93 -1.11
CA LEU A 202 5.61 -10.33 -2.41
C LEU A 202 5.03 -11.16 -3.55
N GLY A 203 5.17 -12.48 -3.51
CA GLY A 203 4.62 -13.42 -4.48
C GLY A 203 3.09 -13.36 -4.59
N ILE A 204 2.40 -13.01 -3.50
CA ILE A 204 0.94 -12.79 -3.49
C ILE A 204 0.59 -11.37 -3.97
N MET A 205 1.37 -10.36 -3.58
CA MET A 205 1.11 -8.96 -3.94
C MET A 205 1.23 -8.71 -5.44
N ILE A 206 2.26 -9.26 -6.10
CA ILE A 206 2.50 -9.03 -7.53
C ILE A 206 1.30 -9.40 -8.40
N PRO A 207 0.75 -10.64 -8.33
CA PRO A 207 -0.43 -11.00 -9.13
C PRO A 207 -1.64 -10.12 -8.85
N ILE A 208 -1.89 -9.80 -7.60
CA ILE A 208 -3.04 -8.97 -7.21
C ILE A 208 -2.92 -7.56 -7.79
N VAL A 209 -1.75 -6.94 -7.66
CA VAL A 209 -1.49 -5.61 -8.23
C VAL A 209 -1.58 -5.66 -9.75
N CYS A 210 -1.00 -6.67 -10.41
CA CYS A 210 -1.08 -6.83 -11.85
C CYS A 210 -2.52 -6.99 -12.34
N ILE A 211 -3.33 -7.82 -11.68
CA ILE A 211 -4.75 -7.99 -12.00
C ILE A 211 -5.49 -6.66 -11.81
N GLY A 212 -5.26 -5.96 -10.70
CA GLY A 212 -5.86 -4.64 -10.44
C GLY A 212 -5.52 -3.62 -11.53
N LEU A 213 -4.25 -3.56 -11.95
CA LEU A 213 -3.79 -2.68 -13.02
C LEU A 213 -4.42 -3.05 -14.38
N LEU A 214 -4.50 -4.33 -14.71
CA LEU A 214 -5.13 -4.81 -15.95
C LEU A 214 -6.63 -4.45 -15.97
N LEU A 215 -7.34 -4.69 -14.87
CA LEU A 215 -8.75 -4.31 -14.75
C LEU A 215 -8.94 -2.80 -14.85
N SER A 216 -8.01 -2.01 -14.29
CA SER A 216 -8.00 -0.57 -14.41
C SER A 216 -7.89 -0.11 -15.87
N LEU A 217 -6.95 -0.68 -16.63
CA LEU A 217 -6.74 -0.34 -18.04
C LEU A 217 -7.90 -0.73 -18.96
N ILE A 218 -8.70 -1.73 -18.59
CA ILE A 218 -9.89 -2.14 -19.36
C ILE A 218 -11.03 -1.14 -19.18
N HIS A 219 -11.10 -0.45 -18.02
CA HIS A 219 -12.22 0.43 -17.67
C HIS A 219 -11.91 1.93 -17.79
N ILE A 220 -10.71 2.32 -18.19
CA ILE A 220 -10.34 3.69 -18.59
C ILE A 220 -10.54 3.87 -20.09
#